data_12a9f262a2a503694324ca726a68a8f3
#
_entry.id   12a9f262a2a503694324ca726a68a8f3
#
_cell.length_a   1.000
_cell.length_b   1.000
_cell.length_c   1.000
_cell.angle_alpha   90.00
_cell.angle_beta   90.00
_cell.angle_gamma   90.00
#
_symmetry.space_group_name_H-M   'P 1'
#
loop_
_entity.id
_entity.type
_entity.pdbx_description
1 polymer ?
#
loop_
_entity_poly.entity_id
_entity_poly.type
_entity_poly.pdbx_seq_one_letter_code
_entity_poly.pdbx_strand_id
1 'polypeptide(L)'
;MKEAMESLLESYRLKGRYKQVQLINNWERIMGKPIAVRTTDLYIHKNILFVTVSSAPLKNELNFSKHKIIELFEREMGEGIIDDIVIR
;
A
#
# COMPACT_ATOMS: atom_id res chain seq x y z
N MET A 1 5.14 20.42 -27.63
CA MET A 1 5.60 20.60 -26.24
C MET A 1 4.53 20.28 -25.20
N LYS A 2 3.33 20.81 -25.35
CA LYS A 2 2.22 20.52 -24.44
C LYS A 2 1.91 19.02 -24.40
N GLU A 3 1.88 18.36 -25.54
CA GLU A 3 1.55 16.94 -25.65
C GLU A 3 2.58 16.04 -24.96
N ALA A 4 3.85 16.38 -25.02
CA ALA A 4 4.92 15.62 -24.39
C ALA A 4 4.84 15.70 -22.85
N MET A 5 4.48 16.87 -22.30
CA MET A 5 4.32 17.05 -20.86
C MET A 5 3.07 16.32 -20.35
N GLU A 6 1.96 16.38 -21.07
CA GLU A 6 0.74 15.67 -20.70
C GLU A 6 0.96 14.16 -20.74
N SER A 7 1.65 13.66 -21.74
CA SER A 7 1.99 12.24 -21.86
C SER A 7 2.91 11.79 -20.71
N LEU A 8 3.84 12.64 -20.30
CA LEU A 8 4.74 12.35 -19.19
C LEU A 8 3.99 12.28 -17.86
N LEU A 9 3.07 13.24 -17.63
CA LEU A 9 2.25 13.26 -16.42
C LEU A 9 1.32 12.05 -16.33
N GLU A 10 0.70 11.67 -17.45
CA GLU A 10 -0.12 10.45 -17.53
C GLU A 10 0.70 9.20 -17.23
N SER A 11 1.93 9.14 -17.76
CA SER A 11 2.84 8.04 -17.50
C SER A 11 3.17 7.91 -16.01
N TYR A 12 3.39 9.03 -15.32
CA TYR A 12 3.62 9.04 -13.87
C TYR A 12 2.39 8.60 -13.09
N ARG A 13 1.22 9.07 -13.47
CA ARG A 13 -0.04 8.66 -12.83
C ARG A 13 -0.30 7.18 -13.00
N LEU A 14 -0.07 6.65 -14.19
CA LEU A 14 -0.22 5.22 -14.48
C LEU A 14 0.77 4.37 -13.67
N LYS A 15 2.00 4.83 -13.53
CA LYS A 15 3.01 4.14 -12.72
C LYS A 15 2.60 4.10 -11.25
N GLY A 16 2.07 5.21 -10.71
CA GLY A 16 1.59 5.26 -9.35
C GLY A 16 0.45 4.28 -9.10
N ARG A 17 -0.54 4.26 -9.98
CA ARG A 17 -1.65 3.32 -9.92
C ARG A 17 -1.19 1.87 -10.05
N TYR A 18 -0.30 1.63 -10.99
CA TYR A 18 0.24 0.30 -11.20
C TYR A 18 0.95 -0.23 -9.96
N LYS A 19 1.76 0.60 -9.32
CA LYS A 19 2.46 0.24 -8.09
C LYS A 19 1.49 -0.01 -6.95
N GLN A 20 0.42 0.77 -6.83
CA GLN A 20 -0.62 0.57 -5.82
C GLN A 20 -1.34 -0.77 -6.02
N VAL A 21 -1.69 -1.10 -7.25
CA VAL A 21 -2.29 -2.40 -7.58
C VAL A 21 -1.33 -3.52 -7.25
N GLN A 22 -0.07 -3.37 -7.57
CA GLN A 22 0.96 -4.37 -7.24
C GLN A 22 1.13 -4.54 -5.73
N LEU A 23 1.04 -3.46 -4.95
CA LEU A 23 1.10 -3.53 -3.50
C LEU A 23 -0.02 -4.43 -2.97
N ILE A 24 -1.24 -4.21 -3.43
CA ILE A 24 -2.40 -5.01 -3.03
C ILE A 24 -2.21 -6.48 -3.44
N ASN A 25 -1.76 -6.73 -4.67
CA ASN A 25 -1.54 -8.08 -5.17
C ASN A 25 -0.38 -8.81 -4.48
N ASN A 26 0.56 -8.06 -3.91
CA ASN A 26 1.71 -8.62 -3.22
C ASN A 26 1.60 -8.54 -1.68
N TRP A 27 0.44 -8.17 -1.16
CA TRP A 27 0.22 -8.03 0.27
C TRP A 27 0.65 -9.28 1.05
N GLU A 28 0.21 -10.46 0.60
CA GLU A 28 0.58 -11.72 1.22
C GLU A 28 2.08 -11.99 1.16
N ARG A 29 2.71 -11.72 0.01
CA ARG A 29 4.15 -11.93 -0.15
C ARG A 29 4.97 -11.04 0.77
N ILE A 30 4.54 -9.78 0.94
CA ILE A 30 5.28 -8.78 1.71
C ILE A 30 5.00 -8.91 3.20
N MET A 31 3.74 -9.07 3.58
CA MET A 31 3.32 -9.10 4.99
C MET A 31 3.27 -10.50 5.59
N GLY A 32 3.25 -11.53 4.74
CA GLY A 32 3.18 -12.91 5.19
C GLY A 32 1.75 -13.44 5.26
N LYS A 33 1.64 -14.76 5.15
CA LYS A 33 0.36 -15.45 5.13
C LYS A 33 -0.48 -15.26 6.42
N PRO A 34 0.11 -15.29 7.63
CA PRO A 34 -0.69 -15.11 8.85
C PRO A 34 -1.43 -13.76 8.89
N ILE A 35 -0.84 -12.70 8.36
CA ILE A 35 -1.48 -11.39 8.27
C ILE A 35 -2.49 -11.37 7.13
N ALA A 36 -2.11 -11.93 5.99
CA ALA A 36 -2.96 -11.94 4.80
C ALA A 36 -4.29 -12.66 5.03
N VAL A 37 -4.27 -13.81 5.70
CA VAL A 37 -5.50 -14.58 5.95
C VAL A 37 -6.46 -13.87 6.90
N ARG A 38 -5.97 -12.94 7.72
CA ARG A 38 -6.79 -12.15 8.62
C ARG A 38 -7.20 -10.80 8.04
N THR A 39 -6.70 -10.45 6.87
CA THR A 39 -7.06 -9.22 6.16
C THR A 39 -8.36 -9.44 5.42
N THR A 40 -9.42 -8.73 5.83
CA THR A 40 -10.74 -8.87 5.24
C THR A 40 -11.02 -7.84 4.16
N ASP A 41 -10.32 -6.71 4.20
CA ASP A 41 -10.43 -5.67 3.19
C ASP A 41 -9.11 -4.94 3.03
N LEU A 42 -8.78 -4.53 1.83
CA LEU A 42 -7.53 -3.88 1.51
C LEU A 42 -7.72 -2.99 0.29
N TYR A 43 -7.56 -1.68 0.46
CA TYR A 43 -7.64 -0.74 -0.65
C TYR A 43 -6.80 0.51 -0.37
N ILE A 44 -6.51 1.26 -1.41
CA ILE A 44 -5.77 2.52 -1.33
C ILE A 44 -6.67 3.64 -1.85
N HIS A 45 -6.77 4.72 -1.07
CA HIS A 45 -7.50 5.91 -1.45
C HIS A 45 -6.70 7.14 -1.05
N LYS A 46 -6.47 8.05 -1.99
CA LYS A 46 -5.67 9.27 -1.79
C LYS A 46 -4.30 8.99 -1.16
N ASN A 47 -3.64 7.95 -1.64
CA ASN A 47 -2.33 7.50 -1.17
C ASN A 47 -2.31 7.02 0.30
N ILE A 48 -3.48 6.69 0.83
CA ILE A 48 -3.61 6.08 2.16
C ILE A 48 -4.04 4.62 1.98
N LEU A 49 -3.30 3.71 2.57
CA LEU A 49 -3.63 2.30 2.56
C LEU A 49 -4.59 2.00 3.70
N PHE A 50 -5.77 1.47 3.37
CA PHE A 50 -6.78 1.05 4.34
C PHE A 50 -6.75 -0.46 4.45
N VAL A 51 -6.51 -0.94 5.66
CA VAL A 51 -6.42 -2.37 5.96
C VAL A 51 -7.44 -2.70 7.03
N THR A 52 -8.34 -3.63 6.73
CA THR A 52 -9.29 -4.15 7.70
C THR A 52 -8.89 -5.56 8.06
N VAL A 53 -8.72 -5.83 9.35
CA VAL A 53 -8.33 -7.15 9.85
C VAL A 53 -9.38 -7.70 10.80
N SER A 54 -9.50 -9.02 10.84
CA SER A 54 -10.49 -9.72 11.65
C SER A 54 -10.05 -9.99 13.09
N SER A 55 -8.81 -9.65 13.43
CA SER A 55 -8.20 -9.92 14.74
C SER A 55 -7.86 -8.63 15.46
N ALA A 56 -8.41 -8.42 16.66
CA ALA A 56 -8.10 -7.25 17.49
C ALA A 56 -6.62 -7.21 17.94
N PRO A 57 -6.00 -8.32 18.37
CA PRO A 57 -4.56 -8.31 18.65
C PRO A 57 -3.71 -7.94 17.45
N LEU A 58 -4.04 -8.45 16.28
CA LEU A 58 -3.33 -8.13 15.04
C LEU A 58 -3.49 -6.65 14.69
N LYS A 59 -4.69 -6.11 14.84
CA LYS A 59 -4.96 -4.68 14.64
C LYS A 59 -4.03 -3.82 15.48
N ASN A 60 -3.89 -4.15 16.76
CA ASN A 60 -3.02 -3.42 17.67
C ASN A 60 -1.55 -3.52 17.26
N GLU A 61 -1.09 -4.72 16.90
CA GLU A 61 0.29 -4.92 16.43
C GLU A 61 0.59 -4.10 15.18
N LEU A 62 -0.31 -4.11 14.21
CA LEU A 62 -0.14 -3.34 12.97
C LEU A 62 -0.13 -1.84 13.24
N ASN A 63 -0.97 -1.36 14.15
CA ASN A 63 -0.99 0.05 14.53
C ASN A 63 0.32 0.50 15.17
N PHE A 64 0.95 -0.34 15.97
CA PHE A 64 2.26 -0.05 16.56
C PHE A 64 3.41 -0.13 15.55
N SER A 65 3.19 -0.82 14.43
CA SER A 65 4.24 -1.10 13.45
C SER A 65 4.09 -0.31 12.15
N LYS A 66 3.23 0.72 12.11
CA LYS A 66 2.95 1.48 10.88
C LYS A 66 4.21 1.96 10.16
N HIS A 67 5.14 2.57 10.88
CA HIS A 67 6.38 3.07 10.28
C HIS A 67 7.19 1.95 9.64
N LYS A 68 7.27 0.82 10.31
CA LYS A 68 8.00 -0.34 9.80
C LYS A 68 7.35 -0.90 8.55
N ILE A 69 6.02 -0.90 8.52
CA ILE A 69 5.25 -1.37 7.35
C ILE A 69 5.50 -0.45 6.17
N ILE A 70 5.43 0.85 6.36
CA ILE A 70 5.70 1.85 5.32
C ILE A 70 7.14 1.68 4.81
N GLU A 71 8.11 1.55 5.69
CA GLU A 71 9.51 1.32 5.32
C GLU A 71 9.68 0.03 4.51
N LEU A 72 8.98 -1.01 4.90
CA LEU A 72 9.02 -2.29 4.19
C LEU A 72 8.49 -2.15 2.77
N PHE A 73 7.38 -1.45 2.58
CA PHE A 73 6.83 -1.19 1.26
C PHE A 73 7.75 -0.31 0.42
N GLU A 74 8.35 0.71 1.01
CA GLU A 74 9.33 1.55 0.33
C GLU A 74 10.53 0.75 -0.15
N ARG A 75 11.01 -0.18 0.65
CA ARG A 75 12.13 -1.05 0.31
C ARG A 75 11.78 -2.01 -0.82
N GLU A 76 10.59 -2.60 -0.76
CA GLU A 76 10.17 -3.62 -1.73
C GLU A 76 9.68 -3.03 -3.05
N MET A 77 9.05 -1.87 -3.02
CA MET A 77 8.32 -1.32 -4.15
C MET A 77 8.71 0.09 -4.55
N GLY A 78 9.55 0.76 -3.75
CA GLY A 78 9.96 2.15 -3.99
C GLY A 78 9.20 3.15 -3.12
N GLU A 79 9.71 4.37 -3.08
CA GLU A 79 9.17 5.45 -2.27
C GLU A 79 7.92 6.10 -2.91
N GLY A 80 7.09 6.70 -2.08
CA GLY A 80 5.99 7.55 -2.54
C GLY A 80 4.76 6.82 -3.02
N ILE A 81 4.62 5.52 -2.75
CA ILE A 81 3.44 4.74 -3.15
C ILE A 81 2.27 5.06 -2.22
N ILE A 82 2.53 5.09 -0.93
CA ILE A 82 1.53 5.43 0.09
C ILE A 82 2.12 6.44 1.08
N ASP A 83 1.26 7.33 1.57
CA ASP A 83 1.65 8.35 2.54
C ASP A 83 1.37 7.92 3.97
N ASP A 84 0.37 7.08 4.18
CA ASP A 84 -0.05 6.62 5.51
C ASP A 84 -0.81 5.30 5.40
N ILE A 85 -1.02 4.68 6.56
CA ILE A 85 -1.78 3.44 6.70
C ILE A 85 -2.85 3.64 7.76
N VAL A 86 -4.07 3.21 7.48
CA VAL A 86 -5.18 3.15 8.43
C VAL A 86 -5.55 1.69 8.66
N ILE A 87 -5.46 1.24 9.90
CA ILE A 87 -5.79 -0.13 10.30
C ILE A 87 -7.16 -0.10 11.01
N ARG A 88 -8.07 -0.91 10.55
CA ARG A 88 -9.43 -1.00 11.09
C ARG A 88 -9.77 -2.36 11.65
#